data_9515ac09e55fedae1c9aea360dff3754
#
_entry.id   9515ac09e55fedae1c9aea360dff3754
#
_cell.length_a   1.000
_cell.length_b   1.000
_cell.length_c   1.000
_cell.angle_alpha   90.00
_cell.angle_beta   90.00
_cell.angle_gamma   90.00
#
_symmetry.space_group_name_H-M   'P 1'
#
loop_
_entity.id
_entity.type
_entity.pdbx_description
1 polymer ?
#
loop_
_entity_poly.entity_id
_entity_poly.type
_entity_poly.pdbx_seq_one_letter_code
_entity_poly.pdbx_strand_id
1 'polypeptide(L)'
;LRNMATTGGNIMQRTRCPYFYDTTMPCNKRQPQSGCGAMEGYNRMHAIFGASEKCIAVHPSDMCVALAALNATVHVSGAKGEKKISFVDFHRLPGDTPQLDNNLQTGELITAVHIPANRFNKSYYLKVRDRLSYAFALVSVAVALEVSDGVIKSASIAMGGVAHKPWRLTVVEKFLIGKT
;
A
#
# COMPACT_ATOMS: atom_id res chain seq x y z
N LEU A 1 -11.21 -15.24 -11.89
CA LEU A 1 -11.08 -14.13 -10.94
C LEU A 1 -10.47 -12.87 -11.57
N ARG A 2 -9.47 -13.01 -12.47
CA ARG A 2 -8.84 -11.85 -13.15
C ARG A 2 -9.86 -11.01 -13.93
N ASN A 3 -10.86 -11.64 -14.50
CA ASN A 3 -11.90 -10.96 -15.28
C ASN A 3 -12.94 -10.24 -14.42
N MET A 4 -12.91 -10.46 -13.11
CA MET A 4 -13.87 -9.86 -12.16
C MET A 4 -13.25 -8.71 -11.35
N ALA A 5 -11.94 -8.52 -11.41
CA ALA A 5 -11.25 -7.47 -10.67
C ALA A 5 -11.07 -6.23 -11.54
N THR A 6 -11.29 -5.06 -10.96
CA THR A 6 -10.97 -3.76 -11.57
C THR A 6 -9.71 -3.18 -10.95
N THR A 7 -9.00 -2.30 -11.67
CA THR A 7 -7.85 -1.57 -11.14
C THR A 7 -8.25 -0.73 -9.93
N GLY A 8 -9.34 0.02 -10.02
CA GLY A 8 -9.86 0.81 -8.90
C GLY A 8 -10.23 -0.05 -7.69
N GLY A 9 -10.93 -1.17 -7.91
CA GLY A 9 -11.27 -2.12 -6.85
C GLY A 9 -10.04 -2.75 -6.19
N ASN A 10 -8.98 -3.00 -6.95
CA ASN A 10 -7.72 -3.49 -6.37
C ASN A 10 -7.04 -2.43 -5.48
N ILE A 11 -7.01 -1.18 -5.92
CA ILE A 11 -6.48 -0.05 -5.12
C ILE A 11 -7.31 0.14 -3.83
N MET A 12 -8.62 -0.03 -3.93
CA MET A 12 -9.57 0.16 -2.83
C MET A 12 -9.69 -1.06 -1.89
N GLN A 13 -8.85 -2.08 -2.05
CA GLN A 13 -8.87 -3.24 -1.16
C GLN A 13 -8.69 -2.81 0.30
N ARG A 14 -9.55 -3.36 1.15
CA ARG A 14 -9.41 -3.22 2.61
C ARG A 14 -8.51 -4.34 3.16
N THR A 15 -8.11 -4.20 4.40
CA THR A 15 -7.25 -5.16 5.10
C THR A 15 -7.79 -6.61 5.06
N ARG A 16 -6.88 -7.58 5.20
CA ARG A 16 -7.19 -9.02 5.37
C ARG A 16 -7.02 -9.48 6.83
N CYS A 17 -7.03 -8.54 7.76
CA CYS A 17 -6.96 -8.83 9.19
C CYS A 17 -8.14 -9.74 9.61
N PRO A 18 -7.88 -10.90 10.28
CA PRO A 18 -8.93 -11.81 10.69
C PRO A 18 -9.93 -11.15 11.65
N TYR A 19 -9.46 -10.28 12.53
CA TYR A 19 -10.32 -9.54 13.48
C TYR A 19 -11.22 -8.50 12.79
N PHE A 20 -10.86 -8.05 11.58
CA PHE A 20 -11.70 -7.20 10.75
C PHE A 20 -12.84 -8.00 10.12
N TYR A 21 -12.58 -9.25 9.72
CA TYR A 21 -13.57 -10.14 9.12
C TYR A 21 -14.51 -10.79 10.15
N ASP A 22 -13.97 -11.12 11.32
CA ASP A 22 -14.78 -11.69 12.41
C ASP A 22 -15.56 -10.56 13.09
N THR A 23 -16.87 -10.54 12.89
CA THR A 23 -17.76 -9.49 13.42
C THR A 23 -17.99 -9.60 14.93
N THR A 24 -17.59 -10.70 15.56
CA THR A 24 -17.69 -10.90 17.02
C THR A 24 -16.50 -10.29 17.76
N MET A 25 -15.40 -10.00 17.04
CA MET A 25 -14.17 -9.47 17.62
C MET A 25 -14.12 -7.93 17.60
N PRO A 26 -13.47 -7.29 18.58
CA PRO A 26 -13.31 -5.85 18.60
C PRO A 26 -12.42 -5.38 17.44
N CYS A 27 -12.88 -4.35 16.69
CA CYS A 27 -12.14 -3.82 15.55
C CYS A 27 -12.47 -2.34 15.31
N ASN A 28 -11.56 -1.44 15.66
CA ASN A 28 -11.71 0.01 15.44
C ASN A 28 -11.84 0.40 13.96
N LYS A 29 -11.33 -0.44 13.04
CA LYS A 29 -11.45 -0.22 11.60
C LYS A 29 -12.88 -0.49 11.10
N ARG A 30 -13.60 -1.40 11.73
CA ARG A 30 -14.99 -1.72 11.41
C ARG A 30 -15.96 -0.87 12.23
N GLN A 31 -15.73 -0.78 13.53
CA GLN A 31 -16.54 -0.03 14.48
C GLN A 31 -15.60 0.82 15.35
N PRO A 32 -15.56 2.14 15.14
CA PRO A 32 -14.72 3.03 15.93
C PRO A 32 -14.95 2.86 17.43
N GLN A 33 -13.86 2.94 18.20
CA GLN A 33 -13.84 2.82 19.68
C GLN A 33 -14.16 1.41 20.23
N SER A 34 -14.30 0.39 19.39
CA SER A 34 -14.54 -0.99 19.87
C SER A 34 -13.26 -1.74 20.30
N GLY A 35 -12.09 -1.15 20.08
CA GLY A 35 -10.80 -1.79 20.36
C GLY A 35 -10.18 -2.46 19.14
N CYS A 36 -9.07 -3.17 19.36
CA CYS A 36 -8.35 -3.89 18.30
C CYS A 36 -7.90 -5.26 18.81
N GLY A 37 -8.60 -6.32 18.41
CA GLY A 37 -8.27 -7.70 18.83
C GLY A 37 -6.91 -8.19 18.35
N ALA A 38 -6.30 -7.52 17.37
CA ALA A 38 -4.99 -7.90 16.85
C ALA A 38 -3.82 -7.48 17.77
N MET A 39 -3.99 -6.46 18.62
CA MET A 39 -2.90 -5.92 19.44
C MET A 39 -2.27 -6.98 20.34
N GLU A 40 -3.10 -7.74 21.04
CA GLU A 40 -2.68 -8.79 21.96
C GLU A 40 -2.96 -10.20 21.41
N GLY A 41 -3.52 -10.29 20.20
CA GLY A 41 -3.88 -11.53 19.56
C GLY A 41 -2.84 -12.02 18.54
N TYR A 42 -3.29 -12.86 17.60
CA TYR A 42 -2.45 -13.31 16.49
C TYR A 42 -2.18 -12.16 15.52
N ASN A 43 -0.95 -11.69 15.47
CA ASN A 43 -0.57 -10.48 14.72
C ASN A 43 0.66 -10.64 13.82
N ARG A 44 1.09 -11.88 13.52
CA ARG A 44 2.25 -12.16 12.66
C ARG A 44 2.20 -11.44 11.29
N MET A 45 1.01 -11.20 10.75
CA MET A 45 0.79 -10.59 9.43
C MET A 45 0.33 -9.13 9.54
N HIS A 46 0.72 -8.44 10.60
CA HIS A 46 0.30 -7.07 10.86
C HIS A 46 1.43 -6.07 10.67
N ALA A 47 1.10 -4.79 10.77
CA ALA A 47 2.02 -3.69 10.48
C ALA A 47 3.20 -3.64 11.45
N ILE A 48 4.38 -3.35 10.88
CA ILE A 48 5.61 -3.04 11.62
C ILE A 48 6.01 -1.57 11.44
N PHE A 49 5.38 -0.86 10.49
CA PHE A 49 5.58 0.57 10.27
C PHE A 49 4.25 1.32 10.27
N GLY A 50 4.27 2.55 10.79
CA GLY A 50 3.15 3.49 10.69
C GLY A 50 1.84 3.01 11.31
N ALA A 51 1.87 2.04 12.19
CA ALA A 51 0.72 1.61 12.98
C ALA A 51 0.34 2.67 14.03
N SER A 52 -0.82 2.51 14.64
CA SER A 52 -1.25 3.29 15.80
C SER A 52 -1.77 2.38 16.89
N GLU A 53 -1.96 2.91 18.09
CA GLU A 53 -2.60 2.20 19.21
C GLU A 53 -4.03 1.74 18.90
N LYS A 54 -4.62 2.26 17.82
CA LYS A 54 -5.99 1.93 17.41
C LYS A 54 -6.06 0.83 16.35
N CYS A 55 -4.99 0.64 15.54
CA CYS A 55 -5.00 -0.38 14.48
C CYS A 55 -3.59 -0.67 13.94
N ILE A 56 -3.29 -1.96 13.82
CA ILE A 56 -2.04 -2.49 13.26
C ILE A 56 -2.23 -3.23 11.92
N ALA A 57 -3.38 -3.09 11.26
CA ALA A 57 -3.66 -3.78 10.00
C ALA A 57 -2.72 -3.34 8.87
N VAL A 58 -2.61 -4.15 7.81
CA VAL A 58 -1.81 -3.84 6.62
C VAL A 58 -2.68 -3.75 5.37
N HIS A 59 -2.18 -3.03 4.36
CA HIS A 59 -2.77 -3.01 3.02
C HIS A 59 -2.33 -4.26 2.24
N PRO A 60 -3.26 -4.99 1.58
CA PRO A 60 -2.94 -6.32 1.04
C PRO A 60 -2.49 -6.33 -0.43
N SER A 61 -2.57 -5.22 -1.16
CA SER A 61 -2.37 -5.21 -2.61
C SER A 61 -0.90 -5.13 -3.03
N ASP A 62 -0.42 -6.16 -3.73
CA ASP A 62 0.89 -6.16 -4.38
C ASP A 62 0.99 -5.09 -5.49
N MET A 63 -0.08 -4.88 -6.27
CA MET A 63 -0.11 -3.85 -7.31
C MET A 63 0.12 -2.45 -6.73
N CYS A 64 -0.44 -2.16 -5.57
CA CYS A 64 -0.27 -0.87 -4.90
C CYS A 64 1.19 -0.61 -4.50
N VAL A 65 1.96 -1.65 -4.18
CA VAL A 65 3.39 -1.52 -3.86
C VAL A 65 4.17 -1.10 -5.11
N ALA A 66 3.91 -1.74 -6.25
CA ALA A 66 4.53 -1.37 -7.53
C ALA A 66 4.13 0.05 -7.96
N LEU A 67 2.85 0.42 -7.84
CA LEU A 67 2.37 1.77 -8.17
C LEU A 67 3.02 2.86 -7.30
N ALA A 68 3.25 2.56 -6.02
CA ALA A 68 3.97 3.47 -5.13
C ALA A 68 5.44 3.64 -5.56
N ALA A 69 6.13 2.54 -5.92
CA ALA A 69 7.50 2.60 -6.42
C ALA A 69 7.60 3.33 -7.76
N LEU A 70 6.59 3.24 -8.62
CA LEU A 70 6.55 3.90 -9.92
C LEU A 70 6.04 5.36 -9.87
N ASN A 71 5.85 5.93 -8.70
CA ASN A 71 5.34 7.29 -8.50
C ASN A 71 4.02 7.55 -9.24
N ALA A 72 3.12 6.57 -9.25
CA ALA A 72 1.84 6.67 -9.93
C ALA A 72 0.97 7.79 -9.33
N THR A 73 -0.01 8.22 -10.10
CA THR A 73 -1.00 9.22 -9.70
C THR A 73 -2.40 8.65 -9.94
N VAL A 74 -3.27 8.76 -8.95
CA VAL A 74 -4.68 8.38 -9.05
C VAL A 74 -5.49 9.58 -9.52
N HIS A 75 -6.23 9.43 -10.61
CA HIS A 75 -7.19 10.42 -11.11
C HIS A 75 -8.54 10.09 -10.51
N VAL A 76 -9.20 11.10 -10.00
CA VAL A 76 -10.46 11.00 -9.27
C VAL A 76 -11.44 12.04 -9.81
N SER A 77 -12.69 11.65 -10.04
CA SER A 77 -13.79 12.53 -10.40
C SER A 77 -14.88 12.47 -9.33
N GLY A 78 -15.50 13.59 -9.04
CA GLY A 78 -16.59 13.71 -8.09
C GLY A 78 -17.40 14.98 -8.30
N ALA A 79 -18.38 15.23 -7.43
CA ALA A 79 -19.28 16.39 -7.54
C ALA A 79 -18.56 17.75 -7.58
N LYS A 80 -17.35 17.84 -7.02
CA LYS A 80 -16.52 19.05 -7.00
C LYS A 80 -15.54 19.13 -8.20
N GLY A 81 -15.67 18.24 -9.18
CA GLY A 81 -14.79 18.15 -10.34
C GLY A 81 -13.73 17.07 -10.22
N GLU A 82 -12.70 17.19 -11.01
CA GLU A 82 -11.60 16.23 -11.09
C GLU A 82 -10.42 16.65 -10.20
N LYS A 83 -9.74 15.68 -9.63
CA LYS A 83 -8.49 15.87 -8.89
C LYS A 83 -7.50 14.73 -9.16
N LYS A 84 -6.24 15.01 -8.88
CA LYS A 84 -5.15 14.05 -8.94
C LYS A 84 -4.55 13.89 -7.56
N ILE A 85 -4.34 12.63 -7.14
CA ILE A 85 -3.75 12.29 -5.85
C ILE A 85 -2.49 11.48 -6.13
N SER A 86 -1.35 11.91 -5.60
CA SER A 86 -0.13 11.09 -5.63
C SER A 86 -0.41 9.73 -4.97
N PHE A 87 0.08 8.65 -5.57
CA PHE A 87 -0.24 7.31 -5.08
C PHE A 87 0.22 7.08 -3.63
N VAL A 88 1.35 7.67 -3.23
CA VAL A 88 1.87 7.57 -1.86
C VAL A 88 1.00 8.29 -0.82
N ASP A 89 0.14 9.21 -1.28
CA ASP A 89 -0.78 9.98 -0.45
C ASP A 89 -2.24 9.51 -0.59
N PHE A 90 -2.49 8.50 -1.46
CA PHE A 90 -3.84 8.00 -1.69
C PHE A 90 -4.37 7.22 -0.48
N HIS A 91 -3.58 6.30 0.05
CA HIS A 91 -3.92 5.53 1.24
C HIS A 91 -3.48 6.26 2.51
N ARG A 92 -4.19 6.02 3.60
CA ARG A 92 -3.95 6.67 4.90
C ARG A 92 -3.24 5.73 5.86
N LEU A 93 -2.47 6.30 6.76
CA LEU A 93 -2.09 5.63 8.01
C LEU A 93 -3.29 5.66 8.98
N PRO A 94 -3.40 4.71 9.92
CA PRO A 94 -4.58 4.57 10.75
C PRO A 94 -4.78 5.77 11.68
N GLY A 95 -3.71 6.26 12.31
CA GLY A 95 -3.81 7.35 13.29
C GLY A 95 -4.99 7.15 14.24
N ASP A 96 -5.79 8.18 14.38
CA ASP A 96 -7.02 8.17 15.18
C ASP A 96 -8.27 7.71 14.44
N THR A 97 -8.18 7.54 13.12
CA THR A 97 -9.33 7.23 12.25
C THR A 97 -9.08 5.99 11.38
N PRO A 98 -8.85 4.79 11.98
CA PRO A 98 -8.51 3.59 11.23
C PRO A 98 -9.62 3.09 10.29
N GLN A 99 -10.85 3.53 10.47
CA GLN A 99 -12.00 3.24 9.59
C GLN A 99 -11.84 3.87 8.19
N LEU A 100 -11.01 4.90 8.04
CA LEU A 100 -10.72 5.57 6.77
C LEU A 100 -9.47 4.98 6.13
N ASP A 101 -9.62 4.25 5.02
CA ASP A 101 -8.52 3.57 4.36
C ASP A 101 -7.74 4.47 3.38
N ASN A 102 -8.40 5.49 2.83
CA ASN A 102 -7.87 6.36 1.79
C ASN A 102 -8.42 7.79 1.87
N ASN A 103 -7.95 8.67 0.97
CA ASN A 103 -8.30 10.09 0.93
C ASN A 103 -9.43 10.42 -0.07
N LEU A 104 -10.20 9.42 -0.53
CA LEU A 104 -11.42 9.68 -1.30
C LEU A 104 -12.52 10.23 -0.38
N GLN A 105 -13.30 11.14 -0.93
CA GLN A 105 -14.52 11.63 -0.31
C GLN A 105 -15.72 10.82 -0.80
N THR A 106 -16.80 10.85 -0.05
CA THR A 106 -18.07 10.22 -0.46
C THR A 106 -18.50 10.77 -1.83
N GLY A 107 -18.84 9.89 -2.76
CA GLY A 107 -19.25 10.23 -4.12
C GLY A 107 -18.10 10.46 -5.11
N GLU A 108 -16.84 10.28 -4.68
CA GLU A 108 -15.69 10.32 -5.59
C GLU A 108 -15.39 8.94 -6.18
N LEU A 109 -15.04 8.92 -7.47
CA LEU A 109 -14.72 7.71 -8.24
C LEU A 109 -13.30 7.80 -8.81
N ILE A 110 -12.54 6.71 -8.71
CA ILE A 110 -11.27 6.55 -9.42
C ILE A 110 -11.58 6.37 -10.91
N THR A 111 -11.06 7.28 -11.75
CA THR A 111 -11.26 7.25 -13.20
C THR A 111 -10.06 6.69 -13.95
N ALA A 112 -8.85 6.92 -13.45
CA ALA A 112 -7.62 6.41 -14.07
C ALA A 112 -6.48 6.31 -13.04
N VAL A 113 -5.46 5.53 -13.40
CA VAL A 113 -4.14 5.53 -12.75
C VAL A 113 -3.11 5.89 -13.82
N HIS A 114 -2.38 6.96 -13.59
CA HIS A 114 -1.31 7.40 -14.45
C HIS A 114 0.03 6.97 -13.86
N ILE A 115 0.83 6.27 -14.66
CA ILE A 115 2.22 5.93 -14.34
C ILE A 115 3.09 6.83 -15.20
N PRO A 116 3.90 7.74 -14.61
CA PRO A 116 4.73 8.64 -15.38
C PRO A 116 5.82 7.88 -16.14
N ALA A 117 6.22 8.42 -17.28
CA ALA A 117 7.44 7.94 -17.95
C ALA A 117 8.63 8.03 -16.99
N ASN A 118 9.46 7.01 -17.00
CA ASN A 118 10.62 6.93 -16.12
C ASN A 118 11.83 6.36 -16.88
N ARG A 119 13.01 6.46 -16.27
CA ARG A 119 14.27 5.95 -16.83
C ARG A 119 14.77 4.69 -16.15
N PHE A 120 13.92 4.04 -15.35
CA PHE A 120 14.29 2.81 -14.66
C PHE A 120 14.57 1.70 -15.68
N ASN A 121 15.79 1.18 -15.67
CA ASN A 121 16.26 0.10 -16.55
C ASN A 121 16.54 -1.20 -15.79
N LYS A 122 16.44 -1.19 -14.47
CA LYS A 122 16.49 -2.36 -13.59
C LYS A 122 15.29 -2.30 -12.65
N SER A 123 14.49 -3.35 -12.65
CA SER A 123 13.36 -3.44 -11.72
C SER A 123 13.15 -4.88 -11.25
N TYR A 124 12.69 -5.01 -10.03
CA TYR A 124 12.38 -6.31 -9.44
C TYR A 124 11.23 -6.20 -8.43
N TYR A 125 10.41 -7.24 -8.37
CA TYR A 125 9.39 -7.40 -7.35
C TYR A 125 9.60 -8.70 -6.61
N LEU A 126 9.93 -8.63 -5.33
CA LEU A 126 10.06 -9.78 -4.45
C LEU A 126 8.85 -9.88 -3.52
N LYS A 127 8.29 -11.08 -3.42
CA LYS A 127 7.18 -11.39 -2.53
C LYS A 127 7.51 -12.60 -1.67
N VAL A 128 7.59 -12.41 -0.36
CA VAL A 128 7.71 -13.49 0.62
C VAL A 128 6.32 -13.90 1.07
N ARG A 129 6.01 -15.19 1.04
CA ARG A 129 4.69 -15.76 1.34
C ARG A 129 4.81 -17.18 1.88
N ASP A 130 3.80 -17.63 2.64
CA ASP A 130 3.81 -18.95 3.28
C ASP A 130 3.55 -20.12 2.30
N ARG A 131 3.03 -19.85 1.11
CA ARG A 131 2.72 -20.86 0.08
C ARG A 131 2.89 -20.31 -1.33
N LEU A 132 3.06 -21.20 -2.32
CA LEU A 132 3.40 -20.83 -3.70
C LEU A 132 2.31 -20.05 -4.44
N SER A 133 1.05 -20.17 -4.06
CA SER A 133 -0.06 -19.47 -4.70
C SER A 133 -1.15 -19.11 -3.68
N TYR A 134 -2.08 -18.23 -4.08
CA TYR A 134 -3.23 -17.82 -3.27
C TYR A 134 -2.87 -17.36 -1.84
N ALA A 135 -1.74 -16.66 -1.71
CA ALA A 135 -1.32 -16.06 -0.46
C ALA A 135 -1.04 -14.57 -0.64
N PHE A 136 -1.47 -13.77 0.32
CA PHE A 136 -0.98 -12.40 0.47
C PHE A 136 0.48 -12.43 0.89
N ALA A 137 1.20 -11.35 0.63
CA ALA A 137 2.57 -11.22 1.09
C ALA A 137 2.61 -11.13 2.62
N LEU A 138 3.56 -11.82 3.24
CA LEU A 138 4.02 -11.50 4.59
C LEU A 138 4.78 -10.18 4.53
N VAL A 139 5.68 -10.09 3.54
CA VAL A 139 6.39 -8.87 3.16
C VAL A 139 6.66 -8.93 1.66
N SER A 140 6.62 -7.78 1.00
CA SER A 140 7.03 -7.64 -0.39
C SER A 140 7.81 -6.35 -0.59
N VAL A 141 8.56 -6.29 -1.68
CA VAL A 141 9.30 -5.10 -2.07
C VAL A 141 9.26 -4.94 -3.59
N ALA A 142 8.95 -3.73 -4.04
CA ALA A 142 9.14 -3.28 -5.41
C ALA A 142 10.37 -2.38 -5.45
N VAL A 143 11.32 -2.70 -6.33
CA VAL A 143 12.53 -1.92 -6.55
C VAL A 143 12.58 -1.50 -8.01
N ALA A 144 12.84 -0.25 -8.28
CA ALA A 144 13.11 0.30 -9.61
C ALA A 144 14.34 1.20 -9.56
N LEU A 145 15.33 0.92 -10.40
CA LEU A 145 16.60 1.61 -10.42
C LEU A 145 16.91 2.13 -11.83
N GLU A 146 17.45 3.32 -11.93
CA GLU A 146 18.18 3.80 -13.09
C GLU A 146 19.68 3.57 -12.84
N VAL A 147 20.29 2.71 -13.64
CA VAL A 147 21.72 2.40 -13.54
C VAL A 147 22.39 2.81 -14.84
N SER A 148 23.46 3.62 -14.76
CA SER A 148 24.31 4.02 -15.88
C SER A 148 25.76 3.87 -15.46
N ASP A 149 26.57 3.24 -16.33
CA ASP A 149 28.00 2.97 -16.10
C ASP A 149 28.27 2.24 -14.78
N GLY A 150 27.38 1.29 -14.42
CA GLY A 150 27.47 0.54 -13.17
C GLY A 150 27.06 1.32 -11.91
N VAL A 151 26.67 2.60 -12.04
CA VAL A 151 26.34 3.46 -10.92
C VAL A 151 24.83 3.73 -10.88
N ILE A 152 24.22 3.65 -9.69
CA ILE A 152 22.82 3.97 -9.46
C ILE A 152 22.65 5.51 -9.56
N LYS A 153 21.87 5.96 -10.53
CA LYS A 153 21.52 7.37 -10.76
C LYS A 153 20.24 7.78 -10.05
N SER A 154 19.27 6.87 -10.01
CA SER A 154 18.03 7.03 -9.23
C SER A 154 17.54 5.70 -8.71
N ALA A 155 16.82 5.74 -7.60
CA ALA A 155 16.22 4.57 -6.97
C ALA A 155 14.79 4.89 -6.51
N SER A 156 13.91 3.92 -6.61
CA SER A 156 12.55 4.01 -6.10
C SER A 156 12.17 2.67 -5.49
N ILE A 157 11.85 2.67 -4.19
CA ILE A 157 11.66 1.43 -3.42
C ILE A 157 10.42 1.56 -2.54
N ALA A 158 9.52 0.58 -2.65
CA ALA A 158 8.35 0.49 -1.80
C ALA A 158 8.18 -0.91 -1.23
N MET A 159 7.77 -1.01 0.03
CA MET A 159 7.45 -2.26 0.71
C MET A 159 5.94 -2.45 0.86
N GLY A 160 5.50 -3.71 0.82
CA GLY A 160 4.13 -4.14 1.08
C GLY A 160 4.06 -5.15 2.21
N GLY A 161 2.86 -5.31 2.79
CA GLY A 161 2.62 -6.19 3.94
C GLY A 161 3.14 -5.65 5.29
N VAL A 162 3.68 -4.44 5.31
CA VAL A 162 4.37 -3.87 6.49
C VAL A 162 3.65 -2.66 7.11
N ALA A 163 2.66 -2.08 6.44
CA ALA A 163 1.93 -0.89 6.87
C ALA A 163 0.51 -0.84 6.30
N HIS A 164 -0.32 0.10 6.78
CA HIS A 164 -1.65 0.39 6.26
C HIS A 164 -1.66 0.88 4.80
N LYS A 165 -0.51 1.27 4.29
CA LYS A 165 -0.29 1.71 2.90
C LYS A 165 1.04 1.17 2.39
N PRO A 166 1.27 1.13 1.07
CA PRO A 166 2.59 0.86 0.52
C PRO A 166 3.61 1.81 1.14
N TRP A 167 4.70 1.27 1.66
CA TRP A 167 5.68 2.01 2.45
C TRP A 167 6.90 2.38 1.62
N ARG A 168 7.07 3.66 1.28
CA ARG A 168 8.24 4.16 0.53
C ARG A 168 9.47 4.26 1.42
N LEU A 169 10.59 3.77 0.92
CA LEU A 169 11.89 3.78 1.61
C LEU A 169 12.77 4.94 1.14
N THR A 170 12.28 6.17 1.24
CA THR A 170 12.97 7.37 0.69
C THR A 170 14.38 7.60 1.25
N VAL A 171 14.64 7.17 2.49
CA VAL A 171 15.98 7.26 3.09
C VAL A 171 16.94 6.29 2.40
N VAL A 172 16.49 5.05 2.14
CA VAL A 172 17.27 4.02 1.43
C VAL A 172 17.49 4.44 -0.03
N GLU A 173 16.47 4.98 -0.69
CA GLU A 173 16.55 5.48 -2.06
C GLU A 173 17.70 6.52 -2.19
N LYS A 174 17.72 7.50 -1.28
CA LYS A 174 18.78 8.52 -1.25
C LYS A 174 20.17 7.93 -0.96
N PHE A 175 20.25 6.95 -0.07
CA PHE A 175 21.51 6.29 0.29
C PHE A 175 22.12 5.50 -0.88
N LEU A 176 21.30 4.94 -1.75
CA LEU A 176 21.73 4.13 -2.89
C LEU A 176 22.28 4.97 -4.05
N ILE A 177 21.91 6.24 -4.19
CA ILE A 177 22.39 7.10 -5.27
C ILE A 177 23.92 7.20 -5.21
N GLY A 178 24.57 6.96 -6.35
CA GLY A 178 26.02 6.97 -6.51
C GLY A 178 26.72 5.67 -6.07
N LYS A 179 25.98 4.65 -5.60
CA LYS A 179 26.54 3.33 -5.30
C LYS A 179 26.61 2.47 -6.57
N THR A 180 27.46 1.43 -6.53
CA THR A 180 27.69 0.43 -7.58
C THR A 180 27.10 -0.91 -7.17
#